data_2b0813fc68e1a9adc32c0734480008ac
#
_entry.id   2b0813fc68e1a9adc32c0734480008ac
#
_cell.length_a   1.000
_cell.length_b   1.000
_cell.length_c   1.000
_cell.angle_alpha   90.00
_cell.angle_beta   90.00
_cell.angle_gamma   90.00
#
_symmetry.space_group_name_H-M   'P 1'
#
loop_
_entity.id
_entity.type
_entity.pdbx_description
1 polymer ?
#
loop_
_entity_poly.entity_id
_entity_poly.type
_entity_poly.pdbx_seq_one_letter_code
_entity_poly.pdbx_strand_id
1 'polypeptide(L)'
;MDSKALQYIKKLGPLIGLILLFVIISVMNDSFLEFSNLRNLLRQVSINAIIAFGMTFVILTGGIDLSVGSILALSSAVMANLIVTGTDPVLAIVLAAGAGLVLGGINGLVITYGRVAPFIATLATMTIYRGATLVFTDGNPISGLTQDPLFHGFGQGDIAGLPVPAITMFLAFIILWFVLSRTSLSLIHI
;
A
#
# COMPACT_ATOMS: atom_id res chain seq x y z
N MET A 1 35.18 -17.72 12.85
CA MET A 1 34.15 -16.68 12.79
C MET A 1 32.98 -17.15 13.64
N ASP A 2 32.66 -16.47 14.73
CA ASP A 2 31.67 -16.93 15.71
C ASP A 2 30.32 -17.17 15.06
N SER A 3 29.70 -18.32 15.42
CA SER A 3 28.39 -18.72 14.88
C SER A 3 27.30 -17.64 15.11
N LYS A 4 27.42 -16.84 16.14
CA LYS A 4 26.54 -15.69 16.44
C LYS A 4 26.74 -14.55 15.43
N ALA A 5 27.97 -14.20 15.07
CA ALA A 5 28.27 -13.18 14.08
C ALA A 5 27.68 -13.53 12.71
N LEU A 6 27.79 -14.79 12.29
CA LEU A 6 27.21 -15.27 11.04
C LEU A 6 25.67 -15.22 11.04
N GLN A 7 25.04 -15.48 12.17
CA GLN A 7 23.57 -15.35 12.31
C GLN A 7 23.12 -13.89 12.22
N TYR A 8 23.85 -12.96 12.84
CA TYR A 8 23.55 -11.51 12.72
C TYR A 8 23.74 -11.00 11.30
N ILE A 9 24.80 -11.41 10.59
CA ILE A 9 25.03 -11.05 9.19
C ILE A 9 23.88 -11.58 8.30
N LYS A 10 23.42 -12.81 8.52
CA LYS A 10 22.28 -13.36 7.78
C LYS A 10 20.97 -12.59 8.05
N LYS A 11 20.73 -12.17 9.29
CA LYS A 11 19.55 -11.35 9.64
C LYS A 11 19.62 -9.93 9.04
N LEU A 12 20.81 -9.34 8.99
CA LEU A 12 21.04 -7.99 8.48
C LEU A 12 21.32 -7.95 6.97
N GLY A 13 21.42 -9.12 6.31
CA GLY A 13 21.71 -9.21 4.87
C GLY A 13 20.86 -8.29 4.00
N PRO A 14 19.53 -8.30 4.13
CA PRO A 14 18.67 -7.41 3.35
C PRO A 14 18.94 -5.91 3.61
N LEU A 15 19.21 -5.55 4.87
CA LEU A 15 19.53 -4.18 5.25
C LEU A 15 20.90 -3.73 4.68
N ILE A 16 21.91 -4.61 4.76
CA ILE A 16 23.23 -4.37 4.18
C ILE A 16 23.10 -4.21 2.66
N GLY A 17 22.35 -5.09 2.01
CA GLY A 17 22.09 -4.99 0.57
C GLY A 17 21.42 -3.67 0.18
N LEU A 18 20.42 -3.23 0.96
CA LEU A 18 19.76 -1.95 0.74
C LEU A 18 20.74 -0.77 0.90
N ILE A 19 21.55 -0.76 1.97
CA ILE A 19 22.54 0.30 2.20
C ILE A 19 23.58 0.34 1.08
N LEU A 20 24.09 -0.82 0.66
CA LEU A 20 25.05 -0.89 -0.45
C LEU A 20 24.44 -0.34 -1.74
N LEU A 21 23.22 -0.74 -2.07
CA LEU A 21 22.52 -0.25 -3.25
C LEU A 21 22.30 1.26 -3.19
N PHE A 22 21.89 1.78 -2.01
CA PHE A 22 21.72 3.21 -1.79
C PHE A 22 23.02 3.98 -1.99
N VAL A 23 24.14 3.49 -1.44
CA VAL A 23 25.47 4.10 -1.59
C VAL A 23 25.93 4.06 -3.06
N ILE A 24 25.77 2.92 -3.73
CA ILE A 24 26.14 2.78 -5.15
C ILE A 24 25.40 3.80 -6.02
N ILE A 25 24.07 3.90 -5.86
CA ILE A 25 23.26 4.84 -6.64
C ILE A 25 23.64 6.28 -6.31
N SER A 26 23.91 6.59 -5.03
CA SER A 26 24.32 7.93 -4.61
C SER A 26 25.65 8.38 -5.23
N VAL A 27 26.58 7.44 -5.46
CA VAL A 27 27.86 7.73 -6.10
C VAL A 27 27.73 7.81 -7.63
N MET A 28 26.80 7.04 -8.21
CA MET A 28 26.62 6.99 -9.67
C MET A 28 25.73 8.12 -10.21
N ASN A 29 24.92 8.76 -9.36
CA ASN A 29 23.97 9.79 -9.78
C ASN A 29 23.95 10.93 -8.78
N ASP A 30 24.48 12.08 -9.15
CA ASP A 30 24.57 13.27 -8.31
C ASP A 30 23.18 13.79 -7.88
N SER A 31 22.16 13.63 -8.73
CA SER A 31 20.79 14.04 -8.43
C SER A 31 20.05 13.09 -7.47
N PHE A 32 20.64 11.93 -7.16
CA PHE A 32 19.96 10.95 -6.30
C PHE A 32 19.69 11.49 -4.88
N LEU A 33 20.64 12.22 -4.31
CA LEU A 33 20.55 12.81 -2.98
C LEU A 33 19.91 14.21 -2.97
N GLU A 34 19.49 14.73 -4.11
CA GLU A 34 18.76 15.99 -4.14
C GLU A 34 17.48 15.89 -3.29
N PHE A 35 17.18 16.96 -2.55
CA PHE A 35 16.03 17.01 -1.67
C PHE A 35 14.70 16.74 -2.39
N SER A 36 14.58 17.22 -3.63
CA SER A 36 13.45 16.97 -4.52
C SER A 36 13.25 15.49 -4.82
N ASN A 37 14.33 14.77 -5.12
CA ASN A 37 14.32 13.34 -5.40
C ASN A 37 14.02 12.52 -4.14
N LEU A 38 14.65 12.84 -3.01
CA LEU A 38 14.38 12.18 -1.73
C LEU A 38 12.91 12.32 -1.30
N ARG A 39 12.31 13.50 -1.50
CA ARG A 39 10.88 13.70 -1.27
C ARG A 39 10.00 12.82 -2.16
N ASN A 40 10.32 12.75 -3.45
CA ASN A 40 9.59 11.89 -4.38
C ASN A 40 9.73 10.42 -4.02
N LEU A 41 10.94 9.99 -3.64
CA LEU A 41 11.19 8.64 -3.14
C LEU A 41 10.33 8.35 -1.89
N LEU A 42 10.33 9.26 -0.93
CA LEU A 42 9.54 9.13 0.30
C LEU A 42 8.04 9.03 -0.01
N ARG A 43 7.55 9.81 -0.98
CA ARG A 43 6.16 9.76 -1.45
C ARG A 43 5.80 8.39 -2.03
N GLN A 44 6.65 7.84 -2.90
CA GLN A 44 6.46 6.52 -3.50
C GLN A 44 6.53 5.38 -2.48
N VAL A 45 7.52 5.45 -1.58
CA VAL A 45 7.69 4.45 -0.50
C VAL A 45 6.50 4.45 0.44
N SER A 46 5.89 5.60 0.71
CA SER A 46 4.75 5.73 1.62
C SER A 46 3.55 4.90 1.17
N ILE A 47 3.25 4.89 -0.11
CA ILE A 47 2.14 4.10 -0.66
C ILE A 47 2.41 2.61 -0.47
N ASN A 48 3.60 2.15 -0.85
CA ASN A 48 4.01 0.75 -0.70
C ASN A 48 4.08 0.31 0.76
N ALA A 49 4.49 1.21 1.66
CA ALA A 49 4.56 0.93 3.09
C ALA A 49 3.17 0.72 3.71
N ILE A 50 2.18 1.55 3.35
CA ILE A 50 0.80 1.36 3.82
C ILE A 50 0.24 0.01 3.38
N ILE A 51 0.50 -0.39 2.13
CA ILE A 51 0.14 -1.71 1.62
C ILE A 51 0.85 -2.81 2.42
N ALA A 52 2.16 -2.67 2.65
CA ALA A 52 2.96 -3.64 3.40
C ALA A 52 2.49 -3.79 4.86
N PHE A 53 2.02 -2.72 5.50
CA PHE A 53 1.43 -2.79 6.83
C PHE A 53 0.16 -3.64 6.83
N GLY A 54 -0.73 -3.47 5.85
CA GLY A 54 -1.92 -4.32 5.68
C GLY A 54 -1.53 -5.77 5.41
N MET A 55 -0.56 -6.01 4.53
CA MET A 55 -0.05 -7.35 4.22
C MET A 55 0.58 -8.05 5.43
N THR A 56 1.12 -7.30 6.39
CA THR A 56 1.64 -7.87 7.63
C THR A 56 0.57 -8.65 8.37
N PHE A 57 -0.66 -8.14 8.48
CA PHE A 57 -1.78 -8.85 9.12
C PHE A 57 -2.14 -10.13 8.38
N VAL A 58 -2.15 -10.08 7.05
CA VAL A 58 -2.44 -11.26 6.21
C VAL A 58 -1.37 -12.34 6.41
N ILE A 59 -0.09 -11.97 6.42
CA ILE A 59 1.02 -12.91 6.60
C ILE A 59 1.01 -13.50 8.02
N LEU A 60 0.71 -12.69 9.02
CA LEU A 60 0.64 -13.15 10.42
C LEU A 60 -0.48 -14.19 10.62
N THR A 61 -1.56 -14.12 9.86
CA THR A 61 -2.61 -15.16 9.87
C THR A 61 -2.28 -16.37 8.99
N GLY A 62 -1.07 -16.45 8.42
CA GLY A 62 -0.63 -17.53 7.54
C GLY A 62 -1.20 -17.44 6.11
N GLY A 63 -1.80 -16.30 5.74
CA GLY A 63 -2.35 -16.06 4.41
C GLY A 63 -1.35 -15.44 3.45
N ILE A 64 -1.70 -15.49 2.16
CA ILE A 64 -1.05 -14.74 1.07
C ILE A 64 -2.18 -14.05 0.31
N ASP A 65 -2.09 -12.71 0.13
CA ASP A 65 -3.06 -11.96 -0.66
C ASP A 65 -2.38 -11.37 -1.90
N LEU A 66 -2.67 -11.95 -3.06
CA LEU A 66 -2.19 -11.47 -4.36
C LEU A 66 -3.09 -10.38 -4.95
N SER A 67 -4.29 -10.20 -4.40
CA SER A 67 -5.29 -9.29 -4.96
C SER A 67 -5.12 -7.83 -4.54
N VAL A 68 -4.27 -7.55 -3.56
CA VAL A 68 -4.10 -6.21 -2.96
C VAL A 68 -3.86 -5.12 -4.00
N GLY A 69 -3.03 -5.39 -5.03
CA GLY A 69 -2.77 -4.43 -6.11
C GLY A 69 -3.99 -4.18 -7.01
N SER A 70 -4.80 -5.20 -7.27
CA SER A 70 -6.02 -5.06 -8.07
C SER A 70 -7.17 -4.42 -7.28
N ILE A 71 -7.26 -4.67 -5.98
CA ILE A 71 -8.17 -3.94 -5.07
C ILE A 71 -7.81 -2.45 -5.07
N LEU A 72 -6.53 -2.12 -4.91
CA LEU A 72 -6.07 -0.74 -4.98
C LEU A 72 -6.43 -0.09 -6.31
N ALA A 73 -6.18 -0.78 -7.43
CA ALA A 73 -6.47 -0.25 -8.76
C ALA A 73 -7.98 0.02 -8.94
N LEU A 74 -8.84 -0.94 -8.58
CA LEU A 74 -10.29 -0.78 -8.72
C LEU A 74 -10.84 0.32 -7.79
N SER A 75 -10.42 0.34 -6.53
CA SER A 75 -10.82 1.38 -5.57
C SER A 75 -10.35 2.76 -6.00
N SER A 76 -9.13 2.88 -6.53
CA SER A 76 -8.61 4.13 -7.06
C SER A 76 -9.36 4.60 -8.32
N ALA A 77 -9.74 3.66 -9.20
CA ALA A 77 -10.54 3.97 -10.38
C ALA A 77 -11.93 4.49 -9.99
N VAL A 78 -12.58 3.87 -8.99
CA VAL A 78 -13.87 4.35 -8.44
C VAL A 78 -13.71 5.75 -7.87
N MET A 79 -12.68 6.00 -7.05
CA MET A 79 -12.41 7.33 -6.50
C MET A 79 -12.21 8.37 -7.60
N ALA A 80 -11.36 8.03 -8.57
CA ALA A 80 -11.04 8.91 -9.68
C ALA A 80 -12.29 9.30 -10.49
N ASN A 81 -13.14 8.32 -10.82
CA ASN A 81 -14.37 8.55 -11.54
C ASN A 81 -15.35 9.44 -10.74
N LEU A 82 -15.50 9.19 -9.44
CA LEU A 82 -16.35 10.01 -8.58
C LEU A 82 -15.89 11.47 -8.54
N ILE A 83 -14.59 11.72 -8.43
CA ILE A 83 -14.04 13.09 -8.42
C ILE A 83 -14.27 13.79 -9.76
N VAL A 84 -14.00 13.11 -10.87
CA VAL A 84 -14.18 13.68 -12.23
C VAL A 84 -15.66 13.95 -12.53
N THR A 85 -16.58 13.16 -11.97
CA THR A 85 -18.04 13.39 -12.11
C THR A 85 -18.59 14.42 -11.11
N GLY A 86 -17.74 15.08 -10.33
CA GLY A 86 -18.12 16.20 -9.46
C GLY A 86 -18.51 15.80 -8.02
N THR A 87 -18.23 14.58 -7.61
CA THR A 87 -18.42 14.17 -6.20
C THR A 87 -17.35 14.86 -5.32
N ASP A 88 -17.75 15.27 -4.13
CA ASP A 88 -16.83 15.81 -3.13
C ASP A 88 -15.64 14.89 -2.90
N PRO A 89 -14.38 15.39 -2.93
CA PRO A 89 -13.19 14.55 -2.82
C PRO A 89 -13.09 13.73 -1.55
N VAL A 90 -13.54 14.27 -0.41
CA VAL A 90 -13.52 13.54 0.86
C VAL A 90 -14.49 12.37 0.81
N LEU A 91 -15.69 12.62 0.27
CA LEU A 91 -16.69 11.56 0.08
C LEU A 91 -16.18 10.50 -0.91
N ALA A 92 -15.54 10.89 -2.00
CA ALA A 92 -14.96 9.97 -2.98
C ALA A 92 -13.87 9.08 -2.34
N ILE A 93 -13.00 9.63 -1.49
CA ILE A 93 -12.00 8.88 -0.73
C ILE A 93 -12.66 7.87 0.21
N VAL A 94 -13.69 8.29 0.96
CA VAL A 94 -14.42 7.40 1.89
C VAL A 94 -15.10 6.26 1.13
N LEU A 95 -15.74 6.56 0.01
CA LEU A 95 -16.40 5.54 -0.82
C LEU A 95 -15.40 4.56 -1.43
N ALA A 96 -14.24 5.03 -1.89
CA ALA A 96 -13.17 4.19 -2.39
C ALA A 96 -12.57 3.29 -1.31
N ALA A 97 -12.36 3.82 -0.11
CA ALA A 97 -11.94 3.02 1.04
C ALA A 97 -12.98 1.95 1.40
N GLY A 98 -14.25 2.32 1.37
CA GLY A 98 -15.38 1.39 1.54
C GLY A 98 -15.40 0.29 0.47
N ALA A 99 -15.16 0.64 -0.80
CA ALA A 99 -15.02 -0.34 -1.87
C ALA A 99 -13.86 -1.31 -1.62
N GLY A 100 -12.70 -0.81 -1.21
CA GLY A 100 -11.56 -1.64 -0.82
C GLY A 100 -11.87 -2.61 0.33
N LEU A 101 -12.58 -2.14 1.35
CA LEU A 101 -13.04 -2.96 2.47
C LEU A 101 -13.99 -4.08 2.00
N VAL A 102 -14.95 -3.76 1.14
CA VAL A 102 -15.89 -4.74 0.58
C VAL A 102 -15.16 -5.80 -0.23
N LEU A 103 -14.25 -5.39 -1.13
CA LEU A 103 -13.49 -6.30 -1.97
C LEU A 103 -12.57 -7.21 -1.14
N GLY A 104 -11.89 -6.67 -0.15
CA GLY A 104 -11.10 -7.46 0.81
C GLY A 104 -11.97 -8.37 1.68
N GLY A 105 -13.14 -7.89 2.10
CA GLY A 105 -14.14 -8.67 2.83
C GLY A 105 -14.64 -9.88 2.02
N ILE A 106 -14.87 -9.73 0.72
CA ILE A 106 -15.23 -10.83 -0.18
C ILE A 106 -14.13 -11.91 -0.17
N ASN A 107 -12.85 -11.50 -0.25
CA ASN A 107 -11.72 -12.45 -0.15
C ASN A 107 -11.75 -13.20 1.18
N GLY A 108 -11.93 -12.47 2.29
CA GLY A 108 -12.03 -13.08 3.62
C GLY A 108 -13.18 -14.08 3.72
N LEU A 109 -14.34 -13.77 3.17
CA LEU A 109 -15.51 -14.67 3.15
C LEU A 109 -15.24 -15.93 2.32
N VAL A 110 -14.67 -15.78 1.12
CA VAL A 110 -14.32 -16.92 0.24
C VAL A 110 -13.30 -17.83 0.91
N ILE A 111 -12.29 -17.27 1.56
CA ILE A 111 -11.26 -18.04 2.25
C ILE A 111 -11.87 -18.76 3.47
N THR A 112 -12.60 -18.05 4.31
CA THR A 112 -13.07 -18.57 5.60
C THR A 112 -14.24 -19.53 5.44
N TYR A 113 -15.29 -19.12 4.73
CA TYR A 113 -16.51 -19.91 4.58
C TYR A 113 -16.45 -20.84 3.37
N GLY A 114 -15.82 -20.40 2.28
CA GLY A 114 -15.58 -21.24 1.10
C GLY A 114 -14.49 -22.28 1.31
N ARG A 115 -13.68 -22.16 2.38
CA ARG A 115 -12.53 -23.04 2.69
C ARG A 115 -11.57 -23.16 1.52
N VAL A 116 -11.44 -22.09 0.75
CA VAL A 116 -10.50 -22.01 -0.38
C VAL A 116 -9.15 -21.55 0.14
N ALA A 117 -8.06 -22.16 -0.33
CA ALA A 117 -6.72 -21.72 0.05
C ALA A 117 -6.52 -20.23 -0.30
N PRO A 118 -5.95 -19.41 0.62
CA PRO A 118 -5.81 -17.95 0.42
C PRO A 118 -5.15 -17.58 -0.91
N PHE A 119 -4.09 -18.29 -1.27
CA PHE A 119 -3.39 -18.08 -2.54
C PHE A 119 -4.32 -18.26 -3.78
N ILE A 120 -5.14 -19.32 -3.78
CA ILE A 120 -6.05 -19.61 -4.92
C ILE A 120 -7.18 -18.58 -4.99
N ALA A 121 -7.78 -18.27 -3.83
CA ALA A 121 -8.86 -17.28 -3.75
C ALA A 121 -8.38 -15.90 -4.22
N THR A 122 -7.24 -15.44 -3.71
CA THR A 122 -6.74 -14.11 -4.02
C THR A 122 -6.14 -14.00 -5.42
N LEU A 123 -5.62 -15.07 -5.99
CA LEU A 123 -5.22 -15.12 -7.41
C LEU A 123 -6.43 -14.98 -8.34
N ALA A 124 -7.53 -15.69 -8.02
CA ALA A 124 -8.76 -15.58 -8.79
C ALA A 124 -9.36 -14.17 -8.69
N THR A 125 -9.49 -13.63 -7.48
CA THR A 125 -10.05 -12.28 -7.28
C THR A 125 -9.14 -11.20 -7.84
N MET A 126 -7.82 -11.37 -7.84
CA MET A 126 -6.89 -10.47 -8.52
C MET A 126 -7.24 -10.30 -10.00
N THR A 127 -7.48 -11.41 -10.70
CA THR A 127 -7.84 -11.37 -12.12
C THR A 127 -9.23 -10.77 -12.35
N ILE A 128 -10.19 -11.10 -11.49
CA ILE A 128 -11.55 -10.56 -11.54
C ILE A 128 -11.54 -9.03 -11.31
N TYR A 129 -10.87 -8.56 -10.26
CA TYR A 129 -10.83 -7.12 -9.94
C TYR A 129 -10.03 -6.33 -10.96
N ARG A 130 -8.96 -6.92 -11.52
CA ARG A 130 -8.22 -6.30 -12.62
C ARG A 130 -9.07 -6.19 -13.89
N GLY A 131 -9.80 -7.24 -14.24
CA GLY A 131 -10.76 -7.22 -15.34
C GLY A 131 -11.87 -6.21 -15.11
N ALA A 132 -12.44 -6.16 -13.90
CA ALA A 132 -13.44 -5.18 -13.52
C ALA A 132 -12.91 -3.74 -13.65
N THR A 133 -11.66 -3.48 -13.26
CA THR A 133 -11.03 -2.17 -13.44
C THR A 133 -10.98 -1.78 -14.91
N LEU A 134 -10.51 -2.69 -15.78
CA LEU A 134 -10.41 -2.43 -17.22
C LEU A 134 -11.78 -2.17 -17.85
N VAL A 135 -12.79 -2.95 -17.49
CA VAL A 135 -14.17 -2.73 -17.97
C VAL A 135 -14.73 -1.40 -17.46
N PHE A 136 -14.50 -1.08 -16.18
CA PHE A 136 -14.98 0.15 -15.56
C PHE A 136 -14.38 1.42 -16.19
N THR A 137 -13.12 1.33 -16.64
CA THR A 137 -12.39 2.47 -17.24
C THR A 137 -12.35 2.44 -18.76
N ASP A 138 -13.03 1.50 -19.40
CA ASP A 138 -12.91 1.22 -20.86
C ASP A 138 -11.44 1.06 -21.31
N GLY A 139 -10.58 0.53 -20.41
CA GLY A 139 -9.15 0.35 -20.65
C GLY A 139 -8.34 1.64 -20.69
N ASN A 140 -8.93 2.79 -20.39
CA ASN A 140 -8.28 4.10 -20.44
C ASN A 140 -7.96 4.63 -19.04
N PRO A 141 -6.86 5.40 -18.88
CA PRO A 141 -6.60 6.09 -17.62
C PRO A 141 -7.60 7.22 -17.40
N ILE A 142 -8.10 7.34 -16.16
CA ILE A 142 -8.96 8.47 -15.78
C ILE A 142 -8.08 9.70 -15.56
N SER A 143 -8.34 10.77 -16.30
CA SER A 143 -7.60 12.03 -16.27
C SER A 143 -8.46 13.17 -15.71
N GLY A 144 -7.84 14.30 -15.39
CA GLY A 144 -8.55 15.49 -14.89
C GLY A 144 -8.61 15.63 -13.36
N LEU A 145 -8.02 14.71 -12.62
CA LEU A 145 -7.98 14.71 -11.14
C LEU A 145 -7.17 15.87 -10.55
N THR A 146 -6.19 16.38 -11.30
CA THR A 146 -5.27 17.45 -10.85
C THR A 146 -5.94 18.81 -10.71
N GLN A 147 -7.18 18.97 -11.15
CA GLN A 147 -7.92 20.24 -11.05
C GLN A 147 -8.54 20.46 -9.67
N ASP A 148 -8.66 19.40 -8.85
CA ASP A 148 -9.18 19.51 -7.50
C ASP A 148 -8.05 19.83 -6.50
N PRO A 149 -8.10 21.00 -5.79
CA PRO A 149 -7.05 21.42 -4.86
C PRO A 149 -6.88 20.47 -3.65
N LEU A 150 -7.96 19.88 -3.15
CA LEU A 150 -7.90 18.96 -2.02
C LEU A 150 -7.26 17.64 -2.43
N PHE A 151 -7.67 17.09 -3.56
CA PHE A 151 -7.08 15.86 -4.09
C PHE A 151 -5.60 16.02 -4.39
N HIS A 152 -5.23 17.14 -5.02
CA HIS A 152 -3.83 17.48 -5.26
C HIS A 152 -3.05 17.64 -3.95
N GLY A 153 -3.65 18.28 -2.95
CA GLY A 153 -3.07 18.44 -1.62
C GLY A 153 -2.79 17.12 -0.92
N PHE A 154 -3.70 16.16 -0.99
CA PHE A 154 -3.52 14.83 -0.39
C PHE A 154 -2.45 14.00 -1.11
N GLY A 155 -2.43 14.03 -2.45
CA GLY A 155 -1.52 13.20 -3.23
C GLY A 155 -0.13 13.78 -3.40
N GLN A 156 -0.04 15.10 -3.61
CA GLN A 156 1.20 15.79 -3.96
C GLN A 156 1.57 16.94 -3.00
N GLY A 157 0.70 17.26 -2.05
CA GLY A 157 0.94 18.32 -1.08
C GLY A 157 2.10 18.00 -0.12
N ASP A 158 2.63 19.07 0.46
CA ASP A 158 3.68 19.03 1.47
C ASP A 158 3.24 19.84 2.69
N ILE A 159 3.46 19.30 3.87
CA ILE A 159 3.27 20.00 5.15
C ILE A 159 4.62 20.09 5.84
N ALA A 160 5.10 21.31 6.08
CA ALA A 160 6.40 21.57 6.69
C ALA A 160 7.58 20.85 5.99
N GLY A 161 7.52 20.71 4.66
CA GLY A 161 8.56 20.05 3.86
C GLY A 161 8.46 18.53 3.79
N LEU A 162 7.49 17.92 4.49
CA LEU A 162 7.21 16.49 4.40
C LEU A 162 6.02 16.23 3.47
N PRO A 163 6.11 15.25 2.55
CA PRO A 163 4.99 14.85 1.71
C PRO A 163 3.80 14.37 2.56
N VAL A 164 2.59 14.80 2.23
CA VAL A 164 1.37 14.34 2.89
C VAL A 164 1.24 12.81 2.90
N PRO A 165 1.55 12.08 1.82
CA PRO A 165 1.58 10.62 1.84
C PRO A 165 2.53 10.02 2.90
N ALA A 166 3.64 10.69 3.22
CA ALA A 166 4.54 10.22 4.28
C ALA A 166 3.92 10.41 5.67
N ILE A 167 3.24 11.52 5.89
CA ILE A 167 2.52 11.78 7.14
C ILE A 167 1.41 10.73 7.32
N THR A 168 0.63 10.45 6.27
CA THR A 168 -0.42 9.42 6.32
C THR A 168 0.15 8.03 6.56
N MET A 169 1.32 7.71 6.01
CA MET A 169 2.05 6.46 6.26
C MET A 169 2.40 6.33 7.77
N PHE A 170 2.96 7.36 8.38
CA PHE A 170 3.31 7.34 9.80
C PHE A 170 2.07 7.22 10.69
N LEU A 171 0.98 7.91 10.37
CA LEU A 171 -0.28 7.76 11.09
C LEU A 171 -0.85 6.35 10.96
N ALA A 172 -0.86 5.79 9.75
CA ALA A 172 -1.28 4.42 9.51
C ALA A 172 -0.41 3.42 10.30
N PHE A 173 0.90 3.62 10.32
CA PHE A 173 1.81 2.78 11.11
C PHE A 173 1.45 2.80 12.60
N ILE A 174 1.24 3.97 13.19
CA ILE A 174 0.90 4.11 14.61
C ILE A 174 -0.43 3.40 14.92
N ILE A 175 -1.45 3.61 14.07
CA ILE A 175 -2.77 2.99 14.25
C ILE A 175 -2.65 1.46 14.14
N LEU A 176 -2.01 0.95 13.12
CA LEU A 176 -1.87 -0.48 12.88
C LEU A 176 -0.96 -1.16 13.90
N TRP A 177 0.10 -0.48 14.34
CA TRP A 177 0.93 -0.93 15.45
C TRP A 177 0.13 -1.02 16.75
N PHE A 178 -0.71 -0.03 17.05
CA PHE A 178 -1.60 -0.07 18.21
C PHE A 178 -2.58 -1.23 18.13
N VAL A 179 -3.23 -1.42 16.98
CA VAL A 179 -4.13 -2.55 16.74
C VAL A 179 -3.40 -3.88 16.94
N LEU A 180 -2.21 -4.03 16.36
CA LEU A 180 -1.43 -5.26 16.48
C LEU A 180 -0.96 -5.53 17.90
N SER A 181 -0.57 -4.48 18.66
CA SER A 181 0.03 -4.63 20.00
C SER A 181 -0.98 -4.67 21.13
N ARG A 182 -2.22 -4.16 20.93
CA ARG A 182 -3.21 -3.94 21.99
C ARG A 182 -4.54 -4.65 21.78
N THR A 183 -4.73 -5.36 20.68
CA THR A 183 -5.96 -6.11 20.43
C THR A 183 -5.73 -7.62 20.50
N SER A 184 -6.82 -8.40 20.53
CA SER A 184 -6.77 -9.87 20.53
C SER A 184 -6.09 -10.47 19.30
N LEU A 185 -5.89 -9.70 18.25
CA LEU A 185 -5.08 -10.08 17.10
C LEU A 185 -3.60 -10.34 17.48
N SER A 186 -3.11 -9.71 18.56
CA SER A 186 -1.79 -9.99 19.14
C SER A 186 -1.70 -11.38 19.80
N LEU A 187 -2.82 -11.95 20.26
CA LEU A 187 -2.85 -13.25 20.93
C LEU A 187 -2.81 -14.44 19.96
N ILE A 188 -2.96 -14.21 18.67
CA ILE A 188 -2.83 -15.26 17.64
C ILE A 188 -1.36 -15.70 17.46
N HIS A 189 -0.42 -15.01 18.11
CA HIS A 189 1.02 -15.23 17.99
C HIS A 189 1.66 -16.00 19.16
N ILE A 190 0.87 -16.54 20.09
CA ILE A 190 1.37 -17.37 21.18
C ILE A 190 1.06 -18.85 20.93
#